data_586fd6564e26fd620fc21d2ec6e31e60
#
_entry.id   586fd6564e26fd620fc21d2ec6e31e60
#
_cell.length_a   1.000
_cell.length_b   1.000
_cell.length_c   1.000
_cell.angle_alpha   90.00
_cell.angle_beta   90.00
_cell.angle_gamma   90.00
#
_symmetry.space_group_name_H-M   'P 1'
#
loop_
_entity.id
_entity.type
_entity.pdbx_description
1 polymer ?
#
loop_
_entity_poly.entity_id
_entity_poly.type
_entity_poly.pdbx_seq_one_letter_code
_entity_poly.pdbx_strand_id
1 'polypeptide(L)'
;LADYSLEFGWEGDDGLGERLVRQILDGEKTATCCPRTDYDEEELAEVVSSVGKIVDVLDTEGEVRCRVKMLAVYETTFGLPAPGVVEGEGNGTDVEAFRRDHLDAWAEDLASEGHPLTDDTILVVEEFELVEPVDE
;
A
#
# COMPACT_ATOMS: atom_id res chain seq x y z
N LEU A 1 21.69 5.31 -2.91
CA LEU A 1 20.76 4.60 -3.77
C LEU A 1 19.44 4.44 -3.10
N ALA A 2 18.45 4.94 -3.71
CA ALA A 2 17.10 4.67 -3.24
C ALA A 2 16.69 3.36 -3.86
N ASP A 3 16.74 2.35 -3.08
CA ASP A 3 16.55 1.03 -3.61
C ASP A 3 15.10 0.59 -3.53
N TYR A 4 14.28 1.32 -2.78
CA TYR A 4 12.87 0.99 -2.64
C TYR A 4 12.02 2.18 -3.05
N SER A 5 10.96 1.91 -3.78
CA SER A 5 9.98 2.92 -4.15
C SER A 5 8.59 2.31 -4.01
N LEU A 6 7.59 3.19 -3.87
CA LEU A 6 6.19 2.77 -3.86
C LEU A 6 5.63 3.01 -5.25
N GLU A 7 5.00 1.99 -5.81
CA GLU A 7 4.40 2.10 -7.13
C GLU A 7 2.92 1.82 -7.02
N PHE A 8 2.13 2.68 -7.65
CA PHE A 8 0.68 2.56 -7.59
C PHE A 8 0.12 2.48 -8.99
N GLY A 9 -0.74 1.48 -9.20
CA GLY A 9 -1.45 1.34 -10.44
C GLY A 9 -0.72 0.48 -11.46
N TRP A 10 -1.39 0.25 -12.54
CA TRP A 10 -0.88 -0.51 -13.68
C TRP A 10 -1.62 -0.06 -14.92
N GLU A 11 -1.10 -0.44 -16.08
CA GLU A 11 -1.73 -0.07 -17.33
C GLU A 11 -3.12 -0.72 -17.41
N GLY A 12 -4.13 0.08 -17.70
CA GLY A 12 -5.49 -0.42 -17.78
C GLY A 12 -6.24 -0.50 -16.47
N ASP A 13 -5.74 0.16 -15.43
CA ASP A 13 -6.33 0.10 -14.09
C ASP A 13 -7.51 1.06 -13.90
N ASP A 14 -7.97 1.69 -14.96
CA ASP A 14 -9.12 2.60 -14.92
C ASP A 14 -8.88 3.82 -14.02
N GLY A 15 -7.62 4.25 -13.92
CA GLY A 15 -7.26 5.43 -13.15
C GLY A 15 -7.08 5.18 -11.67
N LEU A 16 -7.07 3.91 -11.26
CA LEU A 16 -6.91 3.59 -9.83
C LEU A 16 -5.58 4.12 -9.29
N GLY A 17 -4.48 3.88 -10.02
CA GLY A 17 -3.17 4.33 -9.56
C GLY A 17 -3.11 5.83 -9.39
N GLU A 18 -3.68 6.57 -10.34
CA GLU A 18 -3.70 8.03 -10.25
C GLU A 18 -4.52 8.49 -9.06
N ARG A 19 -5.66 7.84 -8.77
CA ARG A 19 -6.46 8.20 -7.60
C ARG A 19 -5.70 7.98 -6.31
N LEU A 20 -4.95 6.87 -6.22
CA LEU A 20 -4.17 6.56 -5.02
C LEU A 20 -3.06 7.58 -4.82
N VAL A 21 -2.37 7.96 -5.89
CA VAL A 21 -1.33 8.97 -5.81
C VAL A 21 -1.92 10.31 -5.35
N ARG A 22 -3.08 10.68 -5.88
CA ARG A 22 -3.73 11.92 -5.48
C ARG A 22 -4.14 11.91 -4.01
N GLN A 23 -4.58 10.77 -3.51
CA GLN A 23 -4.91 10.65 -2.09
C GLN A 23 -3.69 10.86 -1.21
N ILE A 24 -2.53 10.40 -1.65
CA ILE A 24 -1.29 10.64 -0.92
C ILE A 24 -0.96 12.13 -0.95
N LEU A 25 -1.06 12.76 -2.11
CA LEU A 25 -0.77 14.18 -2.25
C LEU A 25 -1.70 15.06 -1.41
N ASP A 26 -2.95 14.62 -1.26
CA ASP A 26 -3.94 15.35 -0.46
C ASP A 26 -3.85 15.06 1.03
N GLY A 27 -3.01 14.11 1.43
CA GLY A 27 -2.88 13.73 2.82
C GLY A 27 -3.94 12.76 3.32
N GLU A 28 -4.76 12.24 2.43
CA GLU A 28 -5.82 11.30 2.79
C GLU A 28 -5.31 9.88 2.93
N LYS A 29 -4.25 9.53 2.18
CA LYS A 29 -3.68 8.21 2.24
C LYS A 29 -2.31 8.27 2.88
N THR A 30 -2.17 7.63 4.03
CA THR A 30 -0.92 7.61 4.79
C THR A 30 -0.44 6.18 5.06
N ALA A 31 -1.09 5.19 4.46
CA ALA A 31 -0.67 3.80 4.57
C ALA A 31 -1.11 3.03 3.34
N THR A 32 -0.40 1.95 3.08
CA THR A 32 -0.81 0.99 2.07
C THR A 32 -0.52 -0.40 2.61
N CYS A 33 -1.16 -1.40 2.03
CA CYS A 33 -0.93 -2.78 2.45
C CYS A 33 -1.03 -3.72 1.28
N CYS A 34 -0.36 -4.87 1.42
CA CYS A 34 -0.41 -5.95 0.45
C CYS A 34 -0.41 -7.26 1.21
N PRO A 35 -0.97 -8.33 0.62
CA PRO A 35 -0.87 -9.64 1.24
C PRO A 35 0.60 -10.04 1.43
N ARG A 36 0.89 -10.66 2.57
CA ARG A 36 2.24 -11.10 2.88
C ARG A 36 2.82 -12.00 1.79
N THR A 37 1.97 -12.75 1.13
CA THR A 37 2.38 -13.68 0.08
C THR A 37 2.87 -13.00 -1.19
N ASP A 38 2.64 -11.69 -1.33
CA ASP A 38 3.17 -10.92 -2.46
C ASP A 38 4.65 -10.61 -2.32
N TYR A 39 5.25 -10.90 -1.17
CA TYR A 39 6.65 -10.59 -0.89
C TYR A 39 7.46 -11.87 -0.78
N ASP A 40 8.64 -11.90 -1.41
CA ASP A 40 9.62 -12.91 -1.05
C ASP A 40 10.46 -12.35 0.11
N GLU A 41 11.40 -13.15 0.61
CA GLU A 41 12.18 -12.74 1.77
C GLU A 41 13.04 -11.52 1.50
N GLU A 42 13.57 -11.41 0.29
CA GLU A 42 14.40 -10.28 -0.10
C GLU A 42 13.58 -9.00 -0.19
N GLU A 43 12.41 -9.08 -0.81
CA GLU A 43 11.52 -7.93 -0.94
C GLU A 43 11.04 -7.45 0.42
N LEU A 44 10.70 -8.38 1.31
CA LEU A 44 10.26 -8.01 2.64
C LEU A 44 11.37 -7.32 3.42
N ALA A 45 12.60 -7.81 3.28
CA ALA A 45 13.75 -7.19 3.94
C ALA A 45 13.96 -5.76 3.41
N GLU A 46 13.78 -5.53 2.12
CA GLU A 46 13.87 -4.20 1.55
C GLU A 46 12.84 -3.26 2.14
N VAL A 47 11.60 -3.73 2.23
CA VAL A 47 10.51 -2.92 2.78
C VAL A 47 10.79 -2.56 4.23
N VAL A 48 11.19 -3.55 5.03
CA VAL A 48 11.50 -3.31 6.43
C VAL A 48 12.64 -2.32 6.59
N SER A 49 13.67 -2.43 5.75
CA SER A 49 14.82 -1.55 5.84
C SER A 49 14.54 -0.12 5.36
N SER A 50 13.38 0.10 4.71
CA SER A 50 13.01 1.42 4.23
C SER A 50 12.52 2.33 5.37
N VAL A 51 12.21 1.79 6.54
CA VAL A 51 11.71 2.57 7.67
C VAL A 51 12.75 3.64 8.04
N GLY A 52 12.28 4.87 8.16
CA GLY A 52 13.13 6.02 8.44
C GLY A 52 13.72 6.68 7.21
N LYS A 53 13.51 6.10 6.03
CA LYS A 53 14.05 6.65 4.79
C LYS A 53 12.98 7.36 3.99
N ILE A 54 13.45 8.23 3.10
CA ILE A 54 12.56 8.92 2.16
C ILE A 54 12.58 8.13 0.85
N VAL A 55 11.41 7.79 0.35
CA VAL A 55 11.29 7.00 -0.87
C VAL A 55 10.42 7.71 -1.88
N ASP A 56 10.63 7.36 -3.15
CA ASP A 56 9.85 7.92 -4.25
C ASP A 56 8.52 7.20 -4.38
N VAL A 57 7.47 7.95 -4.73
CA VAL A 57 6.17 7.39 -5.08
C VAL A 57 6.02 7.55 -6.59
N LEU A 58 5.83 6.43 -7.28
CA LEU A 58 5.78 6.39 -8.73
C LEU A 58 4.36 6.12 -9.21
N ASP A 59 4.03 6.69 -10.35
CA ASP A 59 2.73 6.41 -10.98
C ASP A 59 2.86 5.26 -11.97
N THR A 60 1.80 5.01 -12.75
CA THR A 60 1.77 3.89 -13.70
C THR A 60 2.79 4.02 -14.81
N GLU A 61 3.33 5.21 -15.02
CA GLU A 61 4.34 5.46 -16.05
C GLU A 61 5.74 5.48 -15.49
N GLY A 62 5.89 5.20 -14.19
CA GLY A 62 7.18 5.17 -13.54
C GLY A 62 7.73 6.54 -13.19
N GLU A 63 6.89 7.57 -13.24
CA GLU A 63 7.33 8.92 -12.91
C GLU A 63 7.15 9.22 -11.43
N VAL A 64 8.11 9.93 -10.86
CA VAL A 64 8.05 10.30 -9.45
C VAL A 64 7.01 11.40 -9.27
N ARG A 65 6.00 11.11 -8.46
CA ARG A 65 4.91 12.05 -8.22
C ARG A 65 5.04 12.74 -6.86
N CYS A 66 5.67 12.09 -5.92
CA CYS A 66 5.95 12.70 -4.62
C CYS A 66 6.97 11.84 -3.89
N ARG A 67 7.39 12.33 -2.73
CA ARG A 67 8.28 11.57 -1.84
C ARG A 67 7.64 11.51 -0.47
N VAL A 68 7.79 10.34 0.16
CA VAL A 68 7.24 10.10 1.48
C VAL A 68 8.34 9.57 2.38
N LYS A 69 8.19 9.80 3.69
CA LYS A 69 9.08 9.19 4.67
C LYS A 69 8.38 7.94 5.20
N MET A 70 9.08 6.83 5.18
CA MET A 70 8.54 5.57 5.68
C MET A 70 8.60 5.58 7.19
N LEU A 71 7.46 5.43 7.85
CA LEU A 71 7.35 5.53 9.31
C LEU A 71 7.34 4.18 9.99
N ALA A 72 6.67 3.19 9.41
CA ALA A 72 6.53 1.89 10.05
C ALA A 72 6.17 0.83 9.01
N VAL A 73 6.63 -0.39 9.27
CA VAL A 73 6.22 -1.56 8.51
C VAL A 73 5.85 -2.62 9.52
N TYR A 74 4.66 -3.21 9.40
CA TYR A 74 4.21 -4.22 10.35
C TYR A 74 3.18 -5.12 9.69
N GLU A 75 2.83 -6.20 10.38
CA GLU A 75 1.84 -7.16 9.88
C GLU A 75 0.52 -7.01 10.63
N THR A 76 -0.57 -7.27 9.93
CA THR A 76 -1.88 -7.33 10.52
C THR A 76 -2.65 -8.43 9.80
N THR A 77 -3.91 -8.64 10.15
CA THR A 77 -4.73 -9.64 9.46
C THR A 77 -5.89 -8.98 8.75
N PHE A 78 -6.37 -9.62 7.69
CA PHE A 78 -7.48 -9.10 6.91
C PHE A 78 -8.76 -9.02 7.74
N GLY A 79 -8.99 -10.00 8.62
CA GLY A 79 -10.21 -10.06 9.43
C GLY A 79 -10.26 -9.01 10.52
N LEU A 80 -9.09 -8.67 11.08
CA LEU A 80 -8.99 -7.66 12.13
C LEU A 80 -7.85 -6.70 11.79
N PRO A 81 -8.04 -5.88 10.76
CA PRO A 81 -6.97 -4.97 10.36
C PRO A 81 -6.72 -3.91 11.43
N ALA A 82 -5.45 -3.55 11.59
CA ALA A 82 -5.07 -2.53 12.55
C ALA A 82 -5.74 -1.20 12.21
N PRO A 83 -6.14 -0.41 13.22
CA PRO A 83 -6.79 0.89 12.93
C PRO A 83 -5.93 1.80 12.07
N GLY A 84 -4.62 1.74 12.23
CA GLY A 84 -3.71 2.59 11.46
C GLY A 84 -3.80 2.35 9.95
N VAL A 85 -3.97 1.10 9.52
CA VAL A 85 -4.07 0.82 8.09
C VAL A 85 -5.45 1.19 7.56
N VAL A 86 -6.49 0.97 8.35
CA VAL A 86 -7.85 1.33 7.93
C VAL A 86 -7.94 2.84 7.70
N GLU A 87 -7.47 3.61 8.67
CA GLU A 87 -7.46 5.06 8.55
C GLU A 87 -6.51 5.51 7.45
N GLY A 88 -5.32 4.93 7.41
CA GLY A 88 -4.29 5.32 6.45
C GLY A 88 -4.66 5.03 5.00
N GLU A 89 -5.54 4.06 4.76
CA GLU A 89 -6.03 3.78 3.41
C GLU A 89 -7.22 4.67 3.04
N GLY A 90 -7.60 5.59 3.91
CA GLY A 90 -8.67 6.51 3.63
C GLY A 90 -10.06 6.04 4.06
N ASN A 91 -10.13 4.95 4.82
CA ASN A 91 -11.42 4.40 5.24
C ASN A 91 -11.88 4.89 6.62
N GLY A 92 -11.10 5.77 7.26
CA GLY A 92 -11.44 6.29 8.58
C GLY A 92 -11.47 5.18 9.60
N THR A 93 -12.64 4.95 10.21
CA THR A 93 -12.83 3.86 11.16
C THR A 93 -13.71 2.75 10.58
N ASP A 94 -14.00 2.80 9.29
CA ASP A 94 -14.92 1.87 8.65
C ASP A 94 -14.19 0.60 8.19
N VAL A 95 -14.07 -0.35 9.10
CA VAL A 95 -13.40 -1.62 8.82
C VAL A 95 -14.11 -2.40 7.72
N GLU A 96 -15.45 -2.34 7.68
CA GLU A 96 -16.19 -3.06 6.65
C GLU A 96 -15.91 -2.54 5.25
N ALA A 97 -15.81 -1.21 5.11
CA ALA A 97 -15.46 -0.62 3.81
C ALA A 97 -14.05 -1.04 3.40
N PHE A 98 -13.11 -1.02 4.34
CA PHE A 98 -11.74 -1.46 4.08
C PHE A 98 -11.73 -2.91 3.57
N ARG A 99 -12.43 -3.79 4.27
CA ARG A 99 -12.46 -5.20 3.90
C ARG A 99 -13.11 -5.41 2.54
N ARG A 100 -14.22 -4.74 2.29
CA ARG A 100 -14.95 -4.88 1.02
C ARG A 100 -14.08 -4.44 -0.16
N ASP A 101 -13.43 -3.28 -0.03
CA ASP A 101 -12.61 -2.75 -1.11
C ASP A 101 -11.43 -3.67 -1.43
N HIS A 102 -10.81 -4.22 -0.40
CA HIS A 102 -9.65 -5.09 -0.61
C HIS A 102 -10.06 -6.50 -1.02
N LEU A 103 -11.22 -6.96 -0.59
CA LEU A 103 -11.76 -8.22 -1.08
C LEU A 103 -11.97 -8.16 -2.58
N ASP A 104 -12.58 -7.07 -3.06
CA ASP A 104 -12.80 -6.89 -4.49
C ASP A 104 -11.49 -6.81 -5.27
N ALA A 105 -10.45 -6.22 -4.68
CA ALA A 105 -9.18 -6.04 -5.37
C ALA A 105 -8.35 -7.33 -5.41
N TRP A 106 -8.43 -8.16 -4.37
CA TRP A 106 -7.47 -9.26 -4.18
C TRP A 106 -8.02 -10.66 -4.30
N ALA A 107 -9.34 -10.85 -4.09
CA ALA A 107 -9.87 -12.20 -3.90
C ALA A 107 -9.58 -13.14 -5.07
N GLU A 108 -9.77 -12.64 -6.29
CA GLU A 108 -9.58 -13.48 -7.47
C GLU A 108 -8.12 -13.83 -7.69
N ASP A 109 -7.24 -12.85 -7.57
CA ASP A 109 -5.81 -13.09 -7.78
C ASP A 109 -5.23 -14.03 -6.73
N LEU A 110 -5.61 -13.82 -5.47
CA LEU A 110 -5.11 -14.68 -4.40
C LEU A 110 -5.62 -16.11 -4.55
N ALA A 111 -6.88 -16.25 -4.94
CA ALA A 111 -7.44 -17.59 -5.15
C ALA A 111 -6.72 -18.32 -6.29
N SER A 112 -6.40 -17.59 -7.36
CA SER A 112 -5.71 -18.20 -8.49
C SER A 112 -4.27 -18.58 -8.16
N GLU A 113 -3.68 -17.95 -7.14
CA GLU A 113 -2.32 -18.27 -6.69
C GLU A 113 -2.27 -19.35 -5.63
N GLY A 114 -3.43 -19.87 -5.23
CA GLY A 114 -3.48 -20.90 -4.20
C GLY A 114 -3.50 -20.35 -2.77
N HIS A 115 -3.75 -19.05 -2.62
CA HIS A 115 -3.76 -18.38 -1.30
C HIS A 115 -5.07 -17.63 -1.11
N PRO A 116 -6.22 -18.32 -1.03
CA PRO A 116 -7.50 -17.63 -0.94
C PRO A 116 -7.55 -16.66 0.24
N LEU A 117 -8.17 -15.52 0.00
CA LEU A 117 -8.28 -14.47 1.02
C LEU A 117 -9.25 -14.91 2.11
N THR A 118 -8.77 -14.94 3.35
CA THR A 118 -9.56 -15.28 4.53
C THR A 118 -9.32 -14.25 5.62
N ASP A 119 -10.03 -14.38 6.72
CA ASP A 119 -9.82 -13.49 7.86
C ASP A 119 -8.41 -13.63 8.43
N ASP A 120 -7.78 -14.78 8.23
CA ASP A 120 -6.44 -15.04 8.76
C ASP A 120 -5.33 -14.62 7.81
N THR A 121 -5.67 -14.14 6.63
CA THR A 121 -4.66 -13.69 5.67
C THR A 121 -3.82 -12.58 6.28
N ILE A 122 -2.50 -12.74 6.23
CA ILE A 122 -1.59 -11.75 6.80
C ILE A 122 -1.32 -10.67 5.76
N LEU A 123 -1.41 -9.43 6.20
CA LEU A 123 -1.14 -8.25 5.38
C LEU A 123 0.10 -7.56 5.92
N VAL A 124 0.94 -7.08 5.00
CA VAL A 124 2.07 -6.22 5.37
C VAL A 124 1.63 -4.78 5.17
N VAL A 125 1.74 -3.98 6.21
CA VAL A 125 1.31 -2.59 6.20
C VAL A 125 2.53 -1.69 6.16
N GLU A 126 2.48 -0.68 5.31
CA GLU A 126 3.52 0.34 5.22
C GLU A 126 2.87 1.68 5.52
N GLU A 127 3.29 2.31 6.62
CA GLU A 127 2.80 3.65 6.99
C GLU A 127 3.84 4.69 6.64
N PHE A 128 3.38 5.81 6.13
CA PHE A 128 4.28 6.86 5.63
C PHE A 128 3.64 8.23 5.80
N GLU A 129 4.46 9.27 5.61
CA GLU A 129 3.94 10.64 5.59
C GLU A 129 4.51 11.37 4.38
N LEU A 130 3.72 12.23 3.80
CA LEU A 130 4.13 13.04 2.65
C LEU A 130 5.22 14.00 3.08
N VAL A 131 6.34 14.00 2.36
CA VAL A 131 7.44 14.91 2.62
C VAL A 131 7.49 15.99 1.56
N GLU A 132 7.35 15.59 0.30
CA GLU A 132 7.58 16.49 -0.81
C GLU A 132 6.75 16.08 -2.02
N PRO A 133 5.83 16.92 -2.48
CA PRO A 133 5.17 16.68 -3.77
C PRO A 133 6.15 17.00 -4.89
N VAL A 134 6.01 16.30 -6.01
CA VAL A 134 6.82 16.58 -7.19
C VAL A 134 5.85 17.03 -8.28
N ASP A 135 6.02 18.28 -8.74
CA ASP A 135 5.18 18.82 -9.80
C ASP A 135 5.83 18.57 -11.14
N GLU A 136 5.00 18.37 -12.14
CA GLU A 136 5.47 18.25 -13.52
C GLU A 136 5.66 19.61 -14.15
#